data_32535f570c36cc1962a0dacd163703de
#
_entry.id   32535f570c36cc1962a0dacd163703de
#
_cell.length_a   1.000
_cell.length_b   1.000
_cell.length_c   1.000
_cell.angle_alpha   90.00
_cell.angle_beta   90.00
_cell.angle_gamma   90.00
#
_symmetry.space_group_name_H-M   'P 1'
#
loop_
_entity.id
_entity.type
_entity.pdbx_description
1 polymer ?
#
loop_
_entity_poly.entity_id
_entity_poly.type
_entity_poly.pdbx_seq_one_letter_code
_entity_poly.pdbx_strand_id
1 'polypeptide(L)'
;MAFKICDVLGVKEGQEFFFTDKFGTEYTHKYMIKNNELYYYYDAYHNWTSSSLGINDICELNVKIKYIKDFTYDELVILLNLPIKYKYIARDLQDNQLYAFSDYPLKNTDTRSWYTINGSFIDLPYNHLFKDINYDDEYPVKISDYVEREFENITERE
;
A
#
# COMPACT_ATOMS: atom_id res chain seq x y z
N MET A 1 -5.68 27.78 19.11
CA MET A 1 -6.02 26.80 18.03
C MET A 1 -5.51 25.44 18.44
N ALA A 2 -6.39 24.46 18.57
CA ALA A 2 -5.94 23.10 18.79
C ALA A 2 -5.45 22.51 17.46
N PHE A 3 -4.22 22.02 17.43
CA PHE A 3 -3.68 21.29 16.29
C PHE A 3 -4.42 19.98 16.13
N LYS A 4 -4.86 19.69 14.92
CA LYS A 4 -5.40 18.38 14.60
C LYS A 4 -4.28 17.48 14.08
N ILE A 5 -4.19 16.28 14.61
CA ILE A 5 -3.19 15.29 14.17
C ILE A 5 -3.32 15.02 12.67
N CYS A 6 -4.55 14.97 12.15
CA CYS A 6 -4.80 14.83 10.72
C CYS A 6 -4.11 15.89 9.88
N ASP A 7 -4.14 17.15 10.30
CA ASP A 7 -3.54 18.25 9.54
C ASP A 7 -2.01 18.14 9.53
N VAL A 8 -1.42 17.70 10.63
CA VAL A 8 0.03 17.52 10.74
C VAL A 8 0.54 16.34 9.89
N LEU A 9 -0.21 15.23 9.87
CA LEU A 9 0.15 14.05 9.11
C LEU A 9 -0.30 14.10 7.63
N GLY A 10 -1.17 15.04 7.28
CA GLY A 10 -1.75 15.12 5.93
C GLY A 10 -2.73 13.98 5.62
N VAL A 11 -3.34 13.38 6.64
CA VAL A 11 -4.31 12.29 6.50
C VAL A 11 -5.72 12.76 6.80
N LYS A 12 -6.72 12.02 6.33
CA LYS A 12 -8.13 12.27 6.69
C LYS A 12 -8.51 11.46 7.91
N GLU A 13 -9.46 11.99 8.70
CA GLU A 13 -10.02 11.25 9.82
C GLU A 13 -10.70 9.96 9.35
N GLY A 14 -10.41 8.84 10.01
CA GLY A 14 -10.91 7.51 9.65
C GLY A 14 -10.19 6.85 8.47
N GLN A 15 -9.27 7.54 7.82
CA GLN A 15 -8.46 6.96 6.74
C GLN A 15 -7.40 6.03 7.32
N GLU A 16 -7.33 4.82 6.79
CA GLU A 16 -6.29 3.85 7.15
C GLU A 16 -4.98 4.14 6.40
N PHE A 17 -3.86 3.99 7.09
CA PHE A 17 -2.53 4.19 6.52
C PHE A 17 -1.48 3.37 7.25
N PHE A 18 -0.30 3.23 6.63
CA PHE A 18 0.91 2.71 7.28
C PHE A 18 1.91 3.83 7.51
N PHE A 19 2.73 3.68 8.54
CA PHE A 19 3.99 4.41 8.63
C PHE A 19 5.09 3.64 7.92
N THR A 20 5.96 4.36 7.25
CA THR A 20 7.22 3.82 6.71
C THR A 20 8.38 4.63 7.27
N ASP A 21 9.54 4.01 7.36
CA ASP A 21 10.77 4.74 7.66
C ASP A 21 11.25 5.53 6.41
N LYS A 22 12.34 6.26 6.57
CA LYS A 22 12.94 7.02 5.45
C LYS A 22 13.41 6.16 4.28
N PHE A 23 13.54 4.85 4.47
CA PHE A 23 13.95 3.88 3.45
C PHE A 23 12.76 3.15 2.81
N GLY A 24 11.54 3.46 3.22
CA GLY A 24 10.32 2.82 2.74
C GLY A 24 9.95 1.51 3.44
N THR A 25 10.63 1.14 4.52
CA THR A 25 10.28 -0.03 5.33
C THR A 25 9.01 0.26 6.13
N GLU A 26 8.02 -0.59 6.00
CA GLU A 26 6.74 -0.41 6.70
C GLU A 26 6.85 -0.81 8.17
N TYR A 27 6.19 -0.04 9.03
CA TYR A 27 5.88 -0.47 10.38
C TYR A 27 4.79 -1.55 10.34
N THR A 28 4.78 -2.42 11.34
CA THR A 28 3.96 -3.64 11.34
C THR A 28 2.46 -3.41 11.45
N HIS A 29 2.02 -2.23 11.88
CA HIS A 29 0.62 -1.96 12.14
C HIS A 29 0.02 -1.00 11.11
N LYS A 30 -1.28 -1.19 10.82
CA LYS A 30 -2.11 -0.16 10.21
C LYS A 30 -2.49 0.86 11.27
N TYR A 31 -2.61 2.10 10.86
CA TYR A 31 -2.99 3.24 11.71
C TYR A 31 -4.19 3.98 11.15
N MET A 32 -4.92 4.66 11.99
CA MET A 32 -5.90 5.67 11.62
C MET A 32 -6.00 6.74 12.71
N ILE A 33 -6.51 7.92 12.33
CA ILE A 33 -6.87 8.98 13.27
C ILE A 33 -8.38 8.97 13.47
N LYS A 34 -8.80 8.98 14.72
CA LYS A 34 -10.20 9.10 15.10
C LYS A 34 -10.32 9.98 16.35
N ASN A 35 -11.21 10.99 16.30
CA ASN A 35 -11.39 11.94 17.38
C ASN A 35 -10.07 12.62 17.81
N ASN A 36 -9.23 12.95 16.86
CA ASN A 36 -7.91 13.54 17.08
C ASN A 36 -6.94 12.68 17.92
N GLU A 37 -7.11 11.37 17.88
CA GLU A 37 -6.23 10.40 18.51
C GLU A 37 -5.72 9.39 17.49
N LEU A 38 -4.50 8.91 17.67
CA LEU A 38 -3.90 7.85 16.82
C LEU A 38 -4.31 6.49 17.36
N TYR A 39 -4.85 5.67 16.46
CA TYR A 39 -5.16 4.27 16.70
C TYR A 39 -4.32 3.38 15.81
N TYR A 40 -3.97 2.19 16.31
CA TYR A 40 -3.37 1.14 15.50
C TYR A 40 -4.23 -0.13 15.52
N TYR A 41 -4.19 -0.86 14.42
CA TYR A 41 -4.88 -2.14 14.31
C TYR A 41 -4.02 -3.25 14.88
N TYR A 42 -4.53 -3.97 15.85
CA TYR A 42 -3.85 -5.08 16.48
C TYR A 42 -4.38 -6.41 15.95
N ASP A 43 -3.62 -7.08 15.11
CA ASP A 43 -4.07 -8.26 14.36
C ASP A 43 -4.46 -9.43 15.28
N ALA A 44 -3.77 -9.61 16.40
CA ALA A 44 -4.04 -10.71 17.35
C ALA A 44 -5.46 -10.64 17.95
N TYR A 45 -6.02 -9.45 18.09
CA TYR A 45 -7.35 -9.25 18.68
C TYR A 45 -8.38 -8.70 17.67
N HIS A 46 -7.99 -8.50 16.42
CA HIS A 46 -8.83 -7.95 15.35
C HIS A 46 -9.56 -6.66 15.75
N ASN A 47 -8.89 -5.77 16.45
CA ASN A 47 -9.45 -4.49 16.89
C ASN A 47 -8.49 -3.32 16.78
N TRP A 48 -9.07 -2.14 16.82
CA TRP A 48 -8.35 -0.88 16.89
C TRP A 48 -8.08 -0.50 18.35
N THR A 49 -6.84 -0.13 18.64
CA THR A 49 -6.39 0.23 19.99
C THR A 49 -5.76 1.62 19.95
N SER A 50 -6.04 2.45 20.96
CA SER A 50 -5.41 3.75 21.11
C SER A 50 -3.90 3.61 21.26
N SER A 51 -3.15 4.36 20.43
CA SER A 51 -1.69 4.41 20.51
C SER A 51 -1.24 5.33 21.66
N SER A 52 -0.15 4.94 22.32
CA SER A 52 0.52 5.80 23.31
C SER A 52 1.41 6.88 22.66
N LEU A 53 1.60 6.84 21.34
CA LEU A 53 2.41 7.83 20.63
C LEU A 53 1.67 9.15 20.53
N GLY A 54 2.27 10.20 21.09
CA GLY A 54 1.82 11.58 20.90
C GLY A 54 2.33 12.15 19.57
N ILE A 55 1.79 13.33 19.21
CA ILE A 55 2.15 14.00 17.95
C ILE A 55 3.65 14.33 17.88
N ASN A 56 4.25 14.71 19.00
CA ASN A 56 5.68 15.00 19.06
C ASN A 56 6.52 13.76 18.78
N ASP A 57 6.13 12.62 19.34
CA ASP A 57 6.81 11.35 19.11
C ASP A 57 6.77 10.97 17.62
N ILE A 58 5.61 11.17 16.98
CA ILE A 58 5.43 10.88 15.56
C ILE A 58 6.31 11.81 14.70
N CYS A 59 6.38 13.09 15.03
CA CYS A 59 7.23 14.05 14.32
C CYS A 59 8.72 13.71 14.45
N GLU A 60 9.16 13.19 15.61
CA GLU A 60 10.54 12.81 15.86
C GLU A 60 10.96 11.51 15.14
N LEU A 61 10.02 10.61 14.85
CA LEU A 61 10.30 9.34 14.17
C LEU A 61 10.75 9.49 12.71
N ASN A 62 10.59 10.67 12.13
CA ASN A 62 10.90 10.91 10.71
C ASN A 62 10.25 9.89 9.78
N VAL A 63 8.98 9.62 10.01
CA VAL A 63 8.19 8.65 9.27
C VAL A 63 7.49 9.29 8.07
N LYS A 64 7.22 8.46 7.06
CA LYS A 64 6.36 8.81 5.92
C LYS A 64 5.03 8.07 6.02
N ILE A 65 4.01 8.61 5.39
CA ILE A 65 2.68 8.00 5.30
C ILE A 65 2.56 7.22 4.00
N LYS A 66 2.19 5.95 4.12
CA LYS A 66 1.77 5.12 2.99
C LYS A 66 0.27 4.92 3.08
N TYR A 67 -0.46 5.48 2.13
CA TYR A 67 -1.91 5.39 2.09
C TYR A 67 -2.37 4.00 1.65
N ILE A 68 -3.45 3.53 2.27
CA ILE A 68 -4.20 2.38 1.81
C ILE A 68 -5.23 2.86 0.80
N LYS A 69 -5.21 2.26 -0.39
CA LYS A 69 -6.14 2.59 -1.47
C LYS A 69 -7.50 1.98 -1.22
N ASP A 70 -8.55 2.66 -1.70
CA ASP A 70 -9.93 2.20 -1.60
C ASP A 70 -10.32 1.51 -2.92
N PHE A 71 -10.26 0.19 -2.93
CA PHE A 71 -10.58 -0.62 -4.09
C PHE A 71 -12.03 -1.13 -4.04
N THR A 72 -12.67 -1.17 -5.20
CA THR A 72 -13.99 -1.78 -5.36
C THR A 72 -13.92 -3.30 -5.15
N TYR A 73 -15.09 -3.91 -4.95
CA TYR A 73 -15.19 -5.37 -4.84
C TYR A 73 -14.60 -6.08 -6.07
N ASP A 74 -14.92 -5.61 -7.28
CA ASP A 74 -14.41 -6.19 -8.52
C ASP A 74 -12.90 -6.08 -8.62
N GLU A 75 -12.33 -4.95 -8.22
CA GLU A 75 -10.88 -4.75 -8.17
C GLU A 75 -10.21 -5.70 -7.17
N LEU A 76 -10.81 -5.90 -5.99
CA LEU A 76 -10.30 -6.86 -5.00
C LEU A 76 -10.37 -8.31 -5.52
N VAL A 77 -11.43 -8.68 -6.25
CA VAL A 77 -11.54 -10.01 -6.89
C VAL A 77 -10.44 -10.22 -7.93
N ILE A 78 -10.12 -9.19 -8.71
CA ILE A 78 -9.01 -9.25 -9.67
C ILE A 78 -7.68 -9.48 -8.94
N LEU A 79 -7.41 -8.72 -7.87
CA LEU A 79 -6.19 -8.89 -7.08
C LEU A 79 -6.06 -10.29 -6.50
N LEU A 80 -7.17 -10.82 -5.99
CA LEU A 80 -7.23 -12.16 -5.40
C LEU A 80 -6.90 -13.26 -6.41
N ASN A 81 -7.27 -13.08 -7.66
CA ASN A 81 -7.13 -14.07 -8.72
C ASN A 81 -5.86 -13.90 -9.58
N LEU A 82 -5.05 -12.89 -9.34
CA LEU A 82 -3.74 -12.78 -9.99
C LEU A 82 -2.83 -13.94 -9.58
N PRO A 83 -1.98 -14.46 -10.48
CA PRO A 83 -1.00 -15.47 -10.11
C PRO A 83 -0.17 -15.03 -8.90
N ILE A 84 0.02 -15.93 -7.95
CA ILE A 84 0.61 -15.61 -6.64
C ILE A 84 2.04 -15.05 -6.71
N LYS A 85 2.75 -15.33 -7.79
CA LYS A 85 4.08 -14.78 -8.04
C LYS A 85 4.08 -13.26 -8.20
N TYR A 86 2.97 -12.66 -8.63
CA TYR A 86 2.85 -11.21 -8.76
C TYR A 86 2.45 -10.61 -7.42
N LYS A 87 3.30 -9.75 -6.90
CA LYS A 87 3.18 -9.19 -5.55
C LYS A 87 2.82 -7.70 -5.54
N TYR A 88 3.06 -7.02 -6.65
CA TYR A 88 2.91 -5.57 -6.75
C TYR A 88 2.16 -5.19 -8.02
N ILE A 89 1.44 -4.07 -7.95
CA ILE A 89 0.79 -3.41 -9.10
C ILE A 89 1.21 -1.96 -9.15
N ALA A 90 1.47 -1.46 -10.33
CA ALA A 90 1.73 -0.04 -10.58
C ALA A 90 1.20 0.36 -11.96
N ARG A 91 1.01 1.66 -12.14
CA ARG A 91 0.54 2.25 -13.40
C ARG A 91 1.61 3.16 -14.00
N ASP A 92 1.89 2.96 -15.28
CA ASP A 92 2.77 3.82 -16.04
C ASP A 92 2.06 5.11 -16.46
N LEU A 93 2.78 6.22 -16.51
CA LEU A 93 2.23 7.48 -16.97
C LEU A 93 2.18 7.54 -18.51
N GLN A 94 3.18 6.98 -19.18
CA GLN A 94 3.36 7.13 -20.61
C GLN A 94 2.20 6.56 -21.43
N ASP A 95 1.72 5.37 -21.09
CA ASP A 95 0.65 4.65 -21.78
C ASP A 95 -0.61 4.46 -20.94
N ASN A 96 -0.58 4.94 -19.69
CA ASN A 96 -1.64 4.70 -18.69
C ASN A 96 -1.93 3.22 -18.44
N GLN A 97 -0.99 2.36 -18.76
CA GLN A 97 -1.10 0.91 -18.64
C GLN A 97 -0.83 0.46 -17.21
N LEU A 98 -1.61 -0.51 -16.75
CA LEU A 98 -1.45 -1.17 -15.47
C LEU A 98 -0.60 -2.42 -15.64
N TYR A 99 0.37 -2.60 -14.73
CA TYR A 99 1.26 -3.76 -14.72
C TYR A 99 1.28 -4.44 -13.35
N ALA A 100 1.41 -5.76 -13.35
CA ALA A 100 1.73 -6.52 -12.15
C ALA A 100 3.17 -7.02 -12.20
N PHE A 101 3.86 -6.96 -11.07
CA PHE A 101 5.28 -7.28 -10.92
C PHE A 101 5.49 -8.37 -9.87
N SER A 102 6.42 -9.27 -10.15
CA SER A 102 6.81 -10.31 -9.19
C SER A 102 7.69 -9.78 -8.06
N ASP A 103 8.56 -8.83 -8.38
CA ASP A 103 9.47 -8.18 -7.45
C ASP A 103 9.10 -6.70 -7.28
N TYR A 104 9.65 -6.06 -6.26
CA TYR A 104 9.41 -4.64 -6.01
C TYR A 104 9.85 -3.79 -7.20
N PRO A 105 8.93 -3.10 -7.88
CA PRO A 105 9.28 -2.28 -9.04
C PRO A 105 9.88 -0.94 -8.62
N LEU A 106 10.72 -0.39 -9.49
CA LEU A 106 11.34 0.91 -9.36
C LEU A 106 10.78 1.88 -10.40
N LYS A 107 10.76 3.16 -10.08
CA LYS A 107 10.37 4.21 -11.04
C LYS A 107 11.53 4.57 -11.95
N ASN A 108 11.24 4.66 -13.25
CA ASN A 108 12.09 5.32 -14.22
C ASN A 108 11.48 6.68 -14.57
N THR A 109 12.10 7.76 -14.08
CA THR A 109 11.59 9.11 -14.27
C THR A 109 11.75 9.61 -15.70
N ASP A 110 12.70 9.10 -16.45
CA ASP A 110 12.94 9.49 -17.85
C ASP A 110 11.86 8.94 -18.78
N THR A 111 11.49 7.67 -18.59
CA THR A 111 10.44 7.00 -19.38
C THR A 111 9.05 7.11 -18.75
N ARG A 112 8.97 7.62 -17.51
CA ARG A 112 7.73 7.73 -16.73
C ARG A 112 7.00 6.40 -16.60
N SER A 113 7.78 5.36 -16.26
CA SER A 113 7.31 3.99 -16.14
C SER A 113 7.85 3.32 -14.89
N TRP A 114 7.24 2.21 -14.53
CA TRP A 114 7.75 1.29 -13.51
C TRP A 114 8.46 0.12 -14.18
N TYR A 115 9.52 -0.37 -13.57
CA TYR A 115 10.29 -1.50 -14.08
C TYR A 115 10.81 -2.37 -12.95
N THR A 116 11.18 -3.59 -13.27
CA THR A 116 11.84 -4.51 -12.34
C THR A 116 13.19 -4.96 -12.92
N ILE A 117 14.18 -5.15 -12.03
CA ILE A 117 15.54 -5.53 -12.45
C ILE A 117 15.63 -7.03 -12.73
N ASN A 118 15.13 -7.85 -11.79
CA ASN A 118 15.27 -9.31 -11.85
C ASN A 118 13.94 -10.05 -11.91
N GLY A 119 12.84 -9.34 -11.77
CA GLY A 119 11.51 -9.92 -11.72
C GLY A 119 10.85 -10.04 -13.08
N SER A 120 9.70 -10.68 -13.10
CA SER A 120 8.78 -10.71 -14.23
C SER A 120 7.65 -9.71 -14.05
N PHE A 121 7.04 -9.30 -15.15
CA PHE A 121 5.87 -8.44 -15.14
C PHE A 121 4.89 -8.86 -16.23
N ILE A 122 3.62 -8.51 -16.05
CA ILE A 122 2.58 -8.68 -17.05
C ILE A 122 1.72 -7.42 -17.16
N ASP A 123 1.20 -7.19 -18.36
CA ASP A 123 0.16 -6.19 -18.61
C ASP A 123 -1.14 -6.67 -17.97
N LEU A 124 -1.85 -5.76 -17.33
CA LEU A 124 -3.20 -6.01 -16.85
C LEU A 124 -4.19 -5.27 -17.75
N PRO A 125 -5.15 -5.99 -18.39
CA PRO A 125 -6.09 -5.38 -19.35
C PRO A 125 -7.24 -4.66 -18.64
N TYR A 126 -6.96 -3.96 -17.55
CA TYR A 126 -7.95 -3.34 -16.67
C TYR A 126 -7.70 -1.84 -16.51
N ASN A 127 -7.28 -1.15 -17.57
CA ASN A 127 -6.92 0.28 -17.50
C ASN A 127 -8.07 1.18 -17.05
N HIS A 128 -9.31 0.75 -17.24
CA HIS A 128 -10.53 1.43 -16.80
C HIS A 128 -10.84 1.22 -15.31
N LEU A 129 -10.17 0.27 -14.66
CA LEU A 129 -10.27 -0.04 -13.23
C LEU A 129 -9.04 0.50 -12.49
N PHE A 130 -9.03 0.33 -11.18
CA PHE A 130 -7.91 0.75 -10.32
C PHE A 130 -7.55 2.23 -10.50
N LYS A 131 -8.56 3.08 -10.55
CA LYS A 131 -8.37 4.53 -10.79
C LYS A 131 -7.56 5.22 -9.71
N ASP A 132 -7.49 4.62 -8.52
CA ASP A 132 -6.67 5.14 -7.42
C ASP A 132 -5.19 4.79 -7.53
N ILE A 133 -4.81 3.95 -8.50
CA ILE A 133 -3.40 3.66 -8.79
C ILE A 133 -2.91 4.64 -9.84
N ASN A 134 -1.98 5.51 -9.43
CA ASN A 134 -1.41 6.55 -10.27
C ASN A 134 0.11 6.38 -10.38
N TYR A 135 0.68 6.86 -11.48
CA TYR A 135 2.15 6.89 -11.63
C TYR A 135 2.82 7.73 -10.54
N ASP A 136 2.16 8.81 -10.10
CA ASP A 136 2.68 9.72 -9.09
C ASP A 136 2.66 9.14 -7.67
N ASP A 137 2.07 7.96 -7.47
CA ASP A 137 2.13 7.26 -6.19
C ASP A 137 3.60 7.04 -5.78
N GLU A 138 3.92 7.31 -4.54
CA GLU A 138 5.30 7.13 -4.03
C GLU A 138 5.72 5.66 -4.02
N TYR A 139 4.76 4.75 -3.81
CA TYR A 139 4.98 3.31 -3.70
C TYR A 139 4.09 2.54 -4.67
N PRO A 140 4.55 1.38 -5.17
CA PRO A 140 3.67 0.46 -5.86
C PRO A 140 2.65 -0.11 -4.87
N VAL A 141 1.51 -0.56 -5.39
CA VAL A 141 0.52 -1.27 -4.59
C VAL A 141 1.03 -2.67 -4.27
N LYS A 142 1.11 -3.00 -3.00
CA LYS A 142 1.43 -4.35 -2.53
C LYS A 142 0.14 -5.14 -2.38
N ILE A 143 -0.03 -6.19 -3.17
CA ILE A 143 -1.29 -6.94 -3.26
C ILE A 143 -1.69 -7.54 -1.93
N SER A 144 -0.73 -8.04 -1.15
CA SER A 144 -0.99 -8.66 0.16
C SER A 144 -1.52 -7.69 1.22
N ASP A 145 -1.44 -6.37 0.98
CA ASP A 145 -2.06 -5.38 1.88
C ASP A 145 -3.58 -5.32 1.74
N TYR A 146 -4.14 -5.86 0.64
CA TYR A 146 -5.55 -5.74 0.28
C TYR A 146 -6.29 -7.07 0.25
N VAL A 147 -5.61 -8.16 -0.08
CA VAL A 147 -6.20 -9.50 -0.19
C VAL A 147 -5.26 -10.53 0.41
N GLU A 148 -5.82 -11.51 1.11
CA GLU A 148 -5.10 -12.71 1.53
C GLU A 148 -5.18 -13.73 0.41
N ARG A 149 -4.03 -14.15 -0.08
CA ARG A 149 -3.89 -15.24 -1.05
C ARG A 149 -3.18 -16.38 -0.36
N GLU A 150 -3.81 -17.55 -0.37
CA GLU A 150 -3.15 -18.75 0.13
C GLU A 150 -1.91 -19.00 -0.73
N PHE A 151 -0.76 -19.09 -0.09
CA PHE A 151 0.37 -19.76 -0.71
C PHE A 151 -0.11 -21.20 -0.89
N GLU A 152 -0.36 -21.57 -2.14
CA GLU A 152 -0.36 -23.00 -2.43
C GLU A 152 0.98 -23.48 -1.90
N ASN A 153 0.93 -24.24 -0.81
CA ASN A 153 2.04 -25.06 -0.45
C ASN A 153 2.24 -25.94 -1.67
N ILE A 154 3.15 -25.56 -2.52
CA ILE A 154 3.77 -26.47 -3.47
C ILE A 154 4.55 -27.41 -2.57
N THR A 155 3.83 -28.28 -1.89
CA THR A 155 4.35 -29.56 -1.51
C THR A 155 4.67 -30.18 -2.86
N GLU A 156 5.96 -30.18 -3.17
CA GLU A 156 6.50 -31.02 -4.20
C GLU A 156 5.85 -32.38 -4.04
N ARG A 157 4.81 -32.60 -4.83
CA ARG A 157 4.33 -33.96 -5.05
C ARG A 157 5.31 -34.56 -6.02
N GLU A 158 6.32 -35.14 -5.49
CA GLU A 158 7.06 -36.14 -6.21
C GLU A 158 6.14 -37.30 -6.61
#